data_4a58cb051e513277503cf0ad54352cd2
#
_entry.id   4a58cb051e513277503cf0ad54352cd2
#
_cell.length_a   1.000
_cell.length_b   1.000
_cell.length_c   1.000
_cell.angle_alpha   90.00
_cell.angle_beta   90.00
_cell.angle_gamma   90.00
#
_symmetry.space_group_name_H-M   'P 1'
#
loop_
_entity.id
_entity.type
_entity.pdbx_description
1 polymer ?
#
loop_
_entity_poly.entity_id
_entity_poly.type
_entity_poly.pdbx_seq_one_letter_code
_entity_poly.pdbx_strand_id
1 'polypeptide(L)'
;MIELNCIKSLNGANGKFDLDVNLNVKKGEFVALYGKSGSGKTTLLRLIAGFETPDSGTIKAGGRTLFGGKNFAPPQSRNIGFLFQDYALFPNMNVMKNLLFANDDVNLARKLLGLVEMSSLENAAISQLSGGQKQRAALARALMRKPEILLLDEPLSALDNAMREKLQDYLAKVHAEFDMTTILVSHDVAEIYKLASKVFVLEGGKIAQEGSPGEIFLRHRGSQKFSLPAKILEISKRDAIYVAVVSIGQQLCEVALSAAEAANLKAGDEAAISAKAFGLNLQKSGSENDKFDERNAEIYAQSEPR
;
A
#
# COMPACT_ATOMS: atom_id res chain seq x y z
N MET A 1 20.66 -0.35 9.56
CA MET A 1 20.45 -1.80 9.37
C MET A 1 19.50 -2.28 10.45
N ILE A 2 18.49 -3.06 10.10
CA ILE A 2 17.57 -3.72 11.03
C ILE A 2 17.78 -5.23 10.88
N GLU A 3 18.06 -5.91 11.97
CA GLU A 3 18.16 -7.37 12.04
C GLU A 3 17.08 -7.85 13.00
N LEU A 4 16.21 -8.71 12.53
CA LEU A 4 15.12 -9.26 13.31
C LEU A 4 15.09 -10.77 13.14
N ASN A 5 15.17 -11.47 14.24
CA ASN A 5 14.96 -12.91 14.34
C ASN A 5 14.16 -13.18 15.61
N CYS A 6 12.86 -13.28 15.49
CA CYS A 6 12.00 -13.40 16.66
C CYS A 6 10.73 -14.20 16.38
N ILE A 7 10.18 -14.74 17.46
CA ILE A 7 8.91 -15.47 17.48
C ILE A 7 7.91 -14.73 18.35
N LYS A 8 6.67 -14.64 17.87
CA LYS A 8 5.53 -14.09 18.61
C LYS A 8 4.29 -14.90 18.34
N SER A 9 3.71 -15.52 19.35
CA SER A 9 2.41 -16.22 19.23
C SER A 9 1.28 -15.23 19.12
N LEU A 10 0.44 -15.40 18.11
CA LEU A 10 -0.69 -14.54 17.77
C LEU A 10 -2.00 -15.33 17.72
N ASN A 11 -3.11 -14.63 18.00
CA ASN A 11 -4.45 -15.16 17.82
C ASN A 11 -5.02 -14.59 16.51
N GLY A 12 -5.18 -15.40 15.49
CA GLY A 12 -5.81 -15.03 14.22
C GLY A 12 -7.26 -15.51 14.13
N ALA A 13 -7.95 -15.13 13.06
CA ALA A 13 -9.34 -15.56 12.81
C ALA A 13 -9.48 -17.09 12.71
N ASN A 14 -8.43 -17.78 12.26
CA ASN A 14 -8.39 -19.25 12.10
C ASN A 14 -7.70 -19.96 13.27
N GLY A 15 -7.53 -19.32 14.42
CA GLY A 15 -6.86 -19.87 15.59
C GLY A 15 -5.49 -19.28 15.86
N LYS A 16 -4.73 -19.93 16.74
CA LYS A 16 -3.37 -19.50 17.10
C LYS A 16 -2.40 -19.83 15.99
N PHE A 17 -1.46 -18.90 15.73
CA PHE A 17 -0.32 -19.14 14.84
C PHE A 17 0.91 -18.36 15.37
N ASP A 18 2.09 -18.79 14.99
CA ASP A 18 3.31 -18.12 15.37
C ASP A 18 3.81 -17.22 14.23
N LEU A 19 4.04 -15.97 14.56
CA LEU A 19 4.82 -15.04 13.74
C LEU A 19 6.31 -15.36 14.00
N ASP A 20 6.90 -16.18 13.12
CA ASP A 20 8.29 -16.64 13.18
C ASP A 20 9.06 -16.00 12.03
N VAL A 21 9.71 -14.89 12.30
CA VAL A 21 10.28 -14.03 11.26
C VAL A 21 11.77 -13.84 11.46
N ASN A 22 12.49 -14.07 10.36
CA ASN A 22 13.89 -13.71 10.22
C ASN A 22 14.02 -12.78 9.01
N LEU A 23 14.40 -11.51 9.24
CA LEU A 23 14.59 -10.53 8.16
C LEU A 23 15.77 -9.62 8.46
N ASN A 24 16.37 -9.14 7.38
CA ASN A 24 17.46 -8.16 7.43
C ASN A 24 17.17 -7.03 6.44
N VAL A 25 17.20 -5.77 6.95
CA VAL A 25 17.01 -4.56 6.14
C VAL A 25 18.26 -3.70 6.28
N LYS A 26 18.91 -3.37 5.18
CA LYS A 26 20.11 -2.53 5.20
C LYS A 26 19.73 -1.09 5.55
N LYS A 27 20.71 -0.34 6.06
CA LYS A 27 20.52 1.10 6.29
C LYS A 27 20.21 1.80 4.98
N GLY A 28 19.23 2.71 5.01
CA GLY A 28 18.83 3.49 3.84
C GLY A 28 17.97 2.71 2.82
N GLU A 29 17.60 1.44 3.07
CA GLU A 29 16.66 0.73 2.20
C GLU A 29 15.21 1.17 2.44
N PHE A 30 14.45 1.27 1.36
CA PHE A 30 12.99 1.33 1.38
C PHE A 30 12.46 -0.06 1.07
N VAL A 31 11.88 -0.74 2.05
CA VAL A 31 11.39 -2.11 1.90
C VAL A 31 9.89 -2.20 2.13
N ALA A 32 9.22 -3.15 1.48
CA ALA A 32 7.81 -3.41 1.68
C ALA A 32 7.58 -4.76 2.35
N LEU A 33 6.58 -4.80 3.26
CA LEU A 33 5.98 -6.01 3.79
C LEU A 33 4.65 -6.25 3.08
N TYR A 34 4.58 -7.29 2.27
CA TYR A 34 3.41 -7.69 1.51
C TYR A 34 2.83 -9.00 2.04
N GLY A 35 1.53 -9.20 1.94
CA GLY A 35 0.86 -10.44 2.34
C GLY A 35 -0.60 -10.22 2.70
N LYS A 36 -1.35 -11.32 2.86
CA LYS A 36 -2.78 -11.30 3.18
C LYS A 36 -3.07 -10.58 4.49
N SER A 37 -4.30 -10.07 4.64
CA SER A 37 -4.76 -9.53 5.92
C SER A 37 -4.64 -10.61 7.02
N GLY A 38 -4.24 -10.21 8.21
CA GLY A 38 -4.03 -11.13 9.33
C GLY A 38 -2.73 -11.94 9.31
N SER A 39 -1.82 -11.74 8.33
CA SER A 39 -0.53 -12.47 8.28
C SER A 39 0.50 -12.02 9.31
N GLY A 40 0.24 -10.94 10.08
CA GLY A 40 1.14 -10.45 11.14
C GLY A 40 1.98 -9.23 10.77
N LYS A 41 1.73 -8.57 9.61
CA LYS A 41 2.51 -7.40 9.16
C LYS A 41 2.52 -6.24 10.16
N THR A 42 1.35 -5.80 10.61
CA THR A 42 1.20 -4.76 11.63
C THR A 42 1.89 -5.15 12.95
N THR A 43 1.74 -6.41 13.38
CA THR A 43 2.42 -6.92 14.58
C THR A 43 3.93 -6.84 14.41
N LEU A 44 4.47 -7.20 13.24
CA LEU A 44 5.90 -7.10 12.97
C LEU A 44 6.40 -5.65 13.08
N LEU A 45 5.68 -4.67 12.53
CA LEU A 45 6.02 -3.26 12.73
C LEU A 45 5.97 -2.87 14.23
N ARG A 46 4.96 -3.33 14.97
CA ARG A 46 4.80 -3.03 16.40
C ARG A 46 5.92 -3.64 17.25
N LEU A 47 6.42 -4.84 16.91
CA LEU A 47 7.58 -5.47 17.53
C LEU A 47 8.84 -4.64 17.29
N ILE A 48 9.09 -4.18 16.07
CA ILE A 48 10.23 -3.32 15.73
C ILE A 48 10.15 -1.99 16.51
N ALA A 49 8.95 -1.38 16.56
CA ALA A 49 8.72 -0.14 17.30
C ALA A 49 8.78 -0.29 18.83
N GLY A 50 8.61 -1.53 19.34
CA GLY A 50 8.59 -1.82 20.78
C GLY A 50 7.23 -1.61 21.44
N PHE A 51 6.15 -1.49 20.67
CA PHE A 51 4.77 -1.46 21.18
C PHE A 51 4.30 -2.87 21.59
N GLU A 52 4.96 -3.90 21.05
CA GLU A 52 4.78 -5.28 21.44
C GLU A 52 6.13 -5.93 21.74
N THR A 53 6.11 -6.98 22.55
CA THR A 53 7.31 -7.72 22.94
C THR A 53 7.28 -9.09 22.29
N PRO A 54 8.36 -9.53 21.61
CA PRO A 54 8.49 -10.90 21.13
C PRO A 54 8.46 -11.89 22.30
N ASP A 55 8.02 -13.12 22.04
CA ASP A 55 8.09 -14.20 23.04
C ASP A 55 9.52 -14.75 23.14
N SER A 56 10.27 -14.71 22.01
CA SER A 56 11.69 -15.10 21.99
C SER A 56 12.43 -14.45 20.83
N GLY A 57 13.76 -14.54 20.85
CA GLY A 57 14.62 -14.07 19.77
C GLY A 57 15.29 -12.73 20.02
N THR A 58 15.62 -12.01 18.95
CA THR A 58 16.36 -10.74 19.01
C THR A 58 15.88 -9.75 17.96
N ILE A 59 15.88 -8.46 18.32
CA ILE A 59 15.67 -7.32 17.41
C ILE A 59 16.84 -6.36 17.60
N LYS A 60 17.54 -6.03 16.51
CA LYS A 60 18.61 -5.04 16.50
C LYS A 60 18.31 -3.96 15.45
N ALA A 61 18.68 -2.73 15.75
CA ALA A 61 18.62 -1.64 14.79
C ALA A 61 19.73 -0.61 15.07
N GLY A 62 20.36 -0.09 14.01
CA GLY A 62 21.44 0.88 14.14
C GLY A 62 22.63 0.37 14.99
N GLY A 63 22.93 -0.92 14.95
CA GLY A 63 23.97 -1.54 15.78
C GLY A 63 23.60 -1.75 17.25
N ARG A 64 22.39 -1.34 17.69
CA ARG A 64 21.90 -1.49 19.07
C ARG A 64 20.91 -2.65 19.18
N THR A 65 20.99 -3.42 20.27
CA THR A 65 19.99 -4.42 20.60
C THR A 65 18.76 -3.74 21.19
N LEU A 66 17.64 -3.82 20.47
CA LEU A 66 16.34 -3.29 20.90
C LEU A 66 15.55 -4.30 21.74
N PHE A 67 15.73 -5.60 21.44
CA PHE A 67 15.18 -6.71 22.20
C PHE A 67 16.12 -7.91 22.12
N GLY A 68 16.31 -8.64 23.22
CA GLY A 68 17.08 -9.87 23.27
C GLY A 68 17.80 -10.08 24.59
N GLY A 69 17.76 -11.31 25.10
CA GLY A 69 18.28 -11.63 26.44
C GLY A 69 17.54 -10.84 27.54
N LYS A 70 18.28 -10.02 28.31
CA LYS A 70 17.71 -9.12 29.32
C LYS A 70 17.44 -7.71 28.81
N ASN A 71 17.74 -7.44 27.54
CA ASN A 71 17.62 -6.09 26.96
C ASN A 71 16.21 -5.88 26.39
N PHE A 72 15.59 -4.78 26.79
CA PHE A 72 14.37 -4.24 26.20
C PHE A 72 14.48 -2.72 26.10
N ALA A 73 14.62 -2.20 24.90
CA ALA A 73 14.59 -0.77 24.64
C ALA A 73 13.12 -0.33 24.50
N PRO A 74 12.61 0.57 25.36
CA PRO A 74 11.24 1.03 25.26
C PRO A 74 11.04 1.89 23.98
N PRO A 75 9.80 2.02 23.45
CA PRO A 75 9.52 2.71 22.19
C PRO A 75 10.14 4.11 22.09
N GLN A 76 10.08 4.90 23.14
CA GLN A 76 10.59 6.27 23.17
C GLN A 76 12.12 6.37 23.00
N SER A 77 12.86 5.30 23.26
CA SER A 77 14.32 5.24 23.08
C SER A 77 14.77 4.68 21.73
N ARG A 78 13.81 4.18 20.94
CA ARG A 78 14.07 3.59 19.63
C ARG A 78 13.97 4.65 18.55
N ASN A 79 14.69 5.57 18.33
CA ASN A 79 14.66 6.58 17.27
C ASN A 79 13.86 6.17 15.97
N ILE A 80 12.59 5.81 16.15
CA ILE A 80 11.68 5.28 15.15
C ILE A 80 10.49 6.23 14.98
N GLY A 81 10.19 6.63 13.75
CA GLY A 81 8.94 7.24 13.37
C GLY A 81 7.92 6.14 13.02
N PHE A 82 6.71 6.26 13.55
CA PHE A 82 5.64 5.29 13.27
C PHE A 82 4.39 6.00 12.79
N LEU A 83 3.87 5.60 11.64
CA LEU A 83 2.56 6.00 11.14
C LEU A 83 1.58 4.86 11.36
N PHE A 84 0.63 5.08 12.27
CA PHE A 84 -0.44 4.12 12.59
C PHE A 84 -1.56 4.18 11.56
N GLN A 85 -2.23 3.06 11.35
CA GLN A 85 -3.38 2.95 10.46
C GLN A 85 -4.55 3.86 10.90
N ASP A 86 -4.74 4.07 12.19
CA ASP A 86 -5.74 4.96 12.79
C ASP A 86 -5.23 6.41 13.01
N TYR A 87 -4.06 6.72 12.45
CA TYR A 87 -3.33 8.01 12.54
C TYR A 87 -2.88 8.40 13.96
N ALA A 88 -3.52 7.93 15.01
CA ALA A 88 -3.22 8.19 16.43
C ALA A 88 -2.97 9.68 16.75
N LEU A 89 -3.67 10.61 16.09
CA LEU A 89 -3.59 12.05 16.36
C LEU A 89 -4.31 12.40 17.67
N PHE A 90 -3.76 13.35 18.42
CA PHE A 90 -4.37 13.84 19.66
C PHE A 90 -5.55 14.77 19.32
N PRO A 91 -6.81 14.36 19.63
CA PRO A 91 -8.00 15.11 19.20
C PRO A 91 -8.17 16.46 19.93
N ASN A 92 -7.57 16.61 21.08
CA ASN A 92 -7.57 17.84 21.91
C ASN A 92 -6.51 18.87 21.52
N MET A 93 -5.73 18.58 20.47
CA MET A 93 -4.67 19.44 19.93
C MET A 93 -4.99 19.84 18.49
N ASN A 94 -4.55 21.02 18.06
CA ASN A 94 -4.54 21.37 16.64
C ASN A 94 -3.38 20.64 15.90
N VAL A 95 -3.29 20.83 14.58
CA VAL A 95 -2.26 20.20 13.74
C VAL A 95 -0.86 20.56 14.22
N MET A 96 -0.55 21.85 14.41
CA MET A 96 0.77 22.31 14.86
C MET A 96 1.14 21.70 16.21
N LYS A 97 0.23 21.71 17.19
CA LYS A 97 0.50 21.12 18.52
C LYS A 97 0.74 19.61 18.46
N ASN A 98 0.05 18.90 17.54
CA ASN A 98 0.33 17.49 17.31
C ASN A 98 1.76 17.23 16.84
N LEU A 99 2.30 18.08 15.96
CA LEU A 99 3.67 17.97 15.49
C LEU A 99 4.66 18.32 16.62
N LEU A 100 4.44 19.45 17.27
CA LEU A 100 5.31 19.96 18.35
C LEU A 100 5.33 19.03 19.58
N PHE A 101 4.32 18.19 19.76
CA PHE A 101 4.35 17.14 20.79
C PHE A 101 5.49 16.14 20.59
N ALA A 102 5.86 15.87 19.33
CA ALA A 102 6.95 14.94 19.02
C ALA A 102 8.34 15.62 19.12
N ASN A 103 8.42 16.90 18.75
CA ASN A 103 9.61 17.75 18.83
C ASN A 103 9.17 19.21 18.72
N ASP A 104 9.69 20.10 19.56
CA ASP A 104 9.30 21.51 19.68
C ASP A 104 9.91 22.46 18.62
N ASP A 105 10.57 21.90 17.58
CA ASP A 105 11.12 22.65 16.45
C ASP A 105 10.00 23.17 15.51
N VAL A 106 9.58 24.41 15.72
CA VAL A 106 8.52 25.08 14.92
C VAL A 106 8.91 25.20 13.44
N ASN A 107 10.20 25.46 13.15
CA ASN A 107 10.67 25.61 11.77
C ASN A 107 10.60 24.27 11.02
N LEU A 108 11.00 23.18 11.67
CA LEU A 108 10.84 21.85 11.12
C LEU A 108 9.36 21.50 10.93
N ALA A 109 8.50 21.80 11.91
CA ALA A 109 7.06 21.56 11.80
C ALA A 109 6.46 22.25 10.57
N ARG A 110 6.77 23.54 10.34
CA ARG A 110 6.31 24.29 9.16
C ARG A 110 6.89 23.73 7.86
N LYS A 111 8.19 23.36 7.84
CA LYS A 111 8.80 22.69 6.68
C LYS A 111 8.04 21.40 6.34
N LEU A 112 7.78 20.54 7.32
CA LEU A 112 7.06 19.28 7.13
C LEU A 112 5.61 19.50 6.70
N LEU A 113 4.90 20.49 7.31
CA LEU A 113 3.55 20.85 6.88
C LEU A 113 3.53 21.36 5.43
N GLY A 114 4.54 22.12 5.02
CA GLY A 114 4.71 22.54 3.62
C GLY A 114 4.88 21.35 2.68
N LEU A 115 5.71 20.38 3.06
CA LEU A 115 5.95 19.17 2.27
C LEU A 115 4.67 18.34 2.04
N VAL A 116 3.79 18.25 3.05
CA VAL A 116 2.54 17.49 2.96
C VAL A 116 1.33 18.36 2.57
N GLU A 117 1.54 19.57 2.06
CA GLU A 117 0.48 20.53 1.64
C GLU A 117 -0.56 20.82 2.74
N MET A 118 -0.09 21.03 3.98
CA MET A 118 -0.93 21.28 5.15
C MET A 118 -0.67 22.63 5.80
N SER A 119 0.12 23.54 5.18
CA SER A 119 0.51 24.82 5.78
C SER A 119 -0.68 25.69 6.18
N SER A 120 -1.74 25.74 5.35
CA SER A 120 -2.96 26.51 5.65
C SER A 120 -3.80 25.95 6.79
N LEU A 121 -3.52 24.70 7.21
CA LEU A 121 -4.25 23.97 8.24
C LEU A 121 -3.45 23.82 9.55
N GLU A 122 -2.34 24.54 9.73
CA GLU A 122 -1.49 24.41 10.93
C GLU A 122 -2.26 24.64 12.25
N ASN A 123 -3.27 25.50 12.24
CA ASN A 123 -4.10 25.80 13.40
C ASN A 123 -5.44 25.06 13.45
N ALA A 124 -5.75 24.23 12.45
CA ALA A 124 -7.01 23.50 12.39
C ALA A 124 -7.11 22.44 13.49
N ALA A 125 -8.30 22.26 14.05
CA ALA A 125 -8.58 21.17 14.97
C ALA A 125 -8.61 19.83 14.20
N ILE A 126 -8.16 18.74 14.84
CA ILE A 126 -8.12 17.42 14.21
C ILE A 126 -9.52 16.93 13.77
N SER A 127 -10.57 17.32 14.49
CA SER A 127 -11.96 17.00 14.14
C SER A 127 -12.42 17.64 12.82
N GLN A 128 -11.80 18.73 12.37
CA GLN A 128 -12.14 19.46 11.15
C GLN A 128 -11.44 18.87 9.91
N LEU A 129 -10.49 17.94 10.09
CA LEU A 129 -9.70 17.39 9.02
C LEU A 129 -10.41 16.20 8.35
N SER A 130 -10.31 16.12 7.01
CA SER A 130 -10.64 14.91 6.26
C SER A 130 -9.70 13.75 6.62
N GLY A 131 -10.05 12.51 6.24
CA GLY A 131 -9.20 11.34 6.46
C GLY A 131 -7.79 11.51 5.88
N GLY A 132 -7.68 11.96 4.62
CA GLY A 132 -6.40 12.22 3.97
C GLY A 132 -5.60 13.36 4.63
N GLN A 133 -6.27 14.41 5.15
CA GLN A 133 -5.60 15.48 5.91
C GLN A 133 -5.06 14.97 7.25
N LYS A 134 -5.82 14.13 7.96
CA LYS A 134 -5.36 13.47 9.19
C LYS A 134 -4.13 12.61 8.92
N GLN A 135 -4.15 11.85 7.85
CA GLN A 135 -3.04 10.99 7.45
C GLN A 135 -1.77 11.80 7.16
N ARG A 136 -1.87 12.91 6.41
CA ARG A 136 -0.75 13.81 6.13
C ARG A 136 -0.19 14.46 7.40
N ALA A 137 -1.05 14.90 8.30
CA ALA A 137 -0.63 15.44 9.60
C ALA A 137 0.10 14.40 10.45
N ALA A 138 -0.38 13.13 10.46
CA ALA A 138 0.25 12.03 11.18
C ALA A 138 1.62 11.67 10.59
N LEU A 139 1.75 11.69 9.25
CA LEU A 139 3.04 11.49 8.58
C LEU A 139 4.04 12.61 8.96
N ALA A 140 3.61 13.88 8.87
CA ALA A 140 4.45 15.00 9.28
C ALA A 140 4.90 14.86 10.74
N ARG A 141 4.00 14.46 11.66
CA ARG A 141 4.33 14.22 13.07
C ARG A 141 5.34 13.08 13.25
N ALA A 142 5.21 11.99 12.50
CA ALA A 142 6.16 10.86 12.57
C ALA A 142 7.59 11.28 12.19
N LEU A 143 7.73 12.28 11.31
CA LEU A 143 9.00 12.80 10.82
C LEU A 143 9.63 13.87 11.74
N MET A 144 8.88 14.45 12.69
CA MET A 144 9.38 15.51 13.57
C MET A 144 10.62 15.12 14.37
N ARG A 145 10.77 13.86 14.71
CA ARG A 145 11.94 13.38 15.48
C ARG A 145 13.15 13.05 14.59
N LYS A 146 13.08 13.30 13.27
CA LYS A 146 14.10 12.92 12.28
C LYS A 146 14.55 11.46 12.50
N PRO A 147 13.61 10.51 12.38
CA PRO A 147 13.87 9.13 12.75
C PRO A 147 14.90 8.47 11.82
N GLU A 148 15.71 7.55 12.36
CA GLU A 148 16.57 6.68 11.56
C GLU A 148 15.78 5.59 10.82
N ILE A 149 14.62 5.23 11.37
CA ILE A 149 13.72 4.20 10.84
C ILE A 149 12.31 4.77 10.78
N LEU A 150 11.67 4.65 9.62
CA LEU A 150 10.27 5.03 9.42
C LEU A 150 9.43 3.78 9.15
N LEU A 151 8.43 3.54 9.99
CA LEU A 151 7.49 2.43 9.88
C LEU A 151 6.12 2.97 9.45
N LEU A 152 5.61 2.45 8.34
CA LEU A 152 4.38 2.91 7.70
C LEU A 152 3.39 1.75 7.60
N ASP A 153 2.28 1.82 8.32
CA ASP A 153 1.22 0.81 8.33
C ASP A 153 0.06 1.27 7.47
N GLU A 154 -0.02 0.78 6.23
CA GLU A 154 -1.00 1.15 5.19
C GLU A 154 -1.19 2.67 5.01
N PRO A 155 -0.09 3.42 4.74
CA PRO A 155 -0.08 4.87 4.80
C PRO A 155 -0.95 5.56 3.75
N LEU A 156 -1.40 4.89 2.70
CA LEU A 156 -2.11 5.49 1.56
C LEU A 156 -3.49 4.87 1.31
N SER A 157 -3.95 3.98 2.19
CA SER A 157 -5.18 3.20 1.98
C SER A 157 -6.48 4.05 1.93
N ALA A 158 -6.50 5.20 2.61
CA ALA A 158 -7.68 6.06 2.73
C ALA A 158 -7.69 7.25 1.75
N LEU A 159 -6.82 7.23 0.72
CA LEU A 159 -6.64 8.35 -0.20
C LEU A 159 -7.19 8.06 -1.59
N ASP A 160 -7.68 9.11 -2.26
CA ASP A 160 -7.92 9.09 -3.69
C ASP A 160 -6.62 8.95 -4.50
N ASN A 161 -6.73 8.60 -5.77
CA ASN A 161 -5.58 8.31 -6.61
C ASN A 161 -4.62 9.50 -6.77
N ALA A 162 -5.14 10.73 -6.95
CA ALA A 162 -4.31 11.91 -7.15
C ALA A 162 -3.50 12.25 -5.88
N MET A 163 -4.14 12.13 -4.71
CA MET A 163 -3.48 12.37 -3.43
C MET A 163 -2.49 11.25 -3.08
N ARG A 164 -2.82 10.00 -3.45
CA ARG A 164 -1.92 8.85 -3.28
C ARG A 164 -0.61 9.05 -4.04
N GLU A 165 -0.67 9.44 -5.32
CA GLU A 165 0.53 9.72 -6.12
C GLU A 165 1.39 10.81 -5.50
N LYS A 166 0.80 11.92 -5.08
CA LYS A 166 1.53 13.00 -4.41
C LYS A 166 2.24 12.53 -3.14
N LEU A 167 1.55 11.76 -2.29
CA LEU A 167 2.15 11.26 -1.06
C LEU A 167 3.23 10.21 -1.30
N GLN A 168 3.11 9.40 -2.34
CA GLN A 168 4.21 8.52 -2.77
C GLN A 168 5.46 9.33 -3.13
N ASP A 169 5.30 10.42 -3.89
CA ASP A 169 6.41 11.30 -4.24
C ASP A 169 7.03 11.97 -3.01
N TYR A 170 6.21 12.36 -2.02
CA TYR A 170 6.71 12.89 -0.75
C TYR A 170 7.46 11.84 0.06
N LEU A 171 6.93 10.62 0.15
CA LEU A 171 7.62 9.53 0.86
C LEU A 171 8.98 9.24 0.22
N ALA A 172 9.06 9.19 -1.11
CA ALA A 172 10.31 8.99 -1.83
C ALA A 172 11.31 10.13 -1.56
N LYS A 173 10.86 11.40 -1.64
CA LYS A 173 11.70 12.58 -1.36
C LYS A 173 12.20 12.61 0.08
N VAL A 174 11.30 12.39 1.04
CA VAL A 174 11.64 12.40 2.47
C VAL A 174 12.60 11.26 2.80
N HIS A 175 12.35 10.06 2.25
CA HIS A 175 13.25 8.92 2.43
C HIS A 175 14.67 9.25 1.94
N ALA A 176 14.80 9.85 0.76
CA ALA A 176 16.10 10.24 0.20
C ALA A 176 16.76 11.39 0.97
N GLU A 177 15.97 12.41 1.41
CA GLU A 177 16.50 13.59 2.11
C GLU A 177 17.06 13.26 3.50
N PHE A 178 16.41 12.33 4.22
CA PHE A 178 16.77 11.98 5.61
C PHE A 178 17.64 10.72 5.72
N ASP A 179 18.02 10.06 4.62
CA ASP A 179 18.81 8.79 4.60
C ASP A 179 18.25 7.75 5.61
N MET A 180 16.92 7.69 5.73
CA MET A 180 16.27 6.81 6.69
C MET A 180 15.99 5.43 6.11
N THR A 181 15.92 4.42 6.95
CA THR A 181 15.44 3.09 6.58
C THR A 181 13.92 3.07 6.69
N THR A 182 13.20 2.72 5.62
CA THR A 182 11.73 2.73 5.62
C THR A 182 11.16 1.33 5.44
N ILE A 183 10.21 0.95 6.28
CA ILE A 183 9.42 -0.28 6.14
C ILE A 183 7.97 0.10 5.93
N LEU A 184 7.44 -0.29 4.77
CA LEU A 184 6.08 -0.02 4.33
C LEU A 184 5.25 -1.30 4.39
N VAL A 185 4.13 -1.30 5.09
CA VAL A 185 3.07 -2.29 4.90
C VAL A 185 2.09 -1.75 3.87
N SER A 186 1.92 -2.46 2.78
CA SER A 186 0.93 -2.14 1.76
C SER A 186 0.40 -3.41 1.10
N HIS A 187 -0.81 -3.34 0.59
CA HIS A 187 -1.42 -4.33 -0.31
C HIS A 187 -1.48 -3.86 -1.76
N ASP A 188 -1.11 -2.60 -2.04
CA ASP A 188 -1.06 -2.01 -3.38
C ASP A 188 0.30 -2.31 -4.05
N VAL A 189 0.25 -3.16 -5.08
CA VAL A 189 1.46 -3.59 -5.82
C VAL A 189 2.13 -2.42 -6.55
N ALA A 190 1.34 -1.45 -7.07
CA ALA A 190 1.88 -0.29 -7.78
C ALA A 190 2.65 0.64 -6.82
N GLU A 191 2.10 0.85 -5.61
CA GLU A 191 2.78 1.58 -4.55
C GLU A 191 4.11 0.93 -4.16
N ILE A 192 4.08 -0.39 -3.94
CA ILE A 192 5.28 -1.16 -3.60
C ILE A 192 6.32 -1.07 -4.72
N TYR A 193 5.88 -1.23 -5.99
CA TYR A 193 6.77 -1.18 -7.14
C TYR A 193 7.44 0.19 -7.31
N LYS A 194 6.72 1.27 -7.00
CA LYS A 194 7.22 2.65 -7.09
C LYS A 194 8.20 3.01 -5.98
N LEU A 195 7.95 2.54 -4.75
CA LEU A 195 8.66 3.02 -3.55
C LEU A 195 9.73 2.05 -3.03
N ALA A 196 9.48 0.75 -3.10
CA ALA A 196 10.33 -0.22 -2.44
C ALA A 196 11.44 -0.75 -3.35
N SER A 197 12.62 -0.88 -2.81
CA SER A 197 13.75 -1.58 -3.45
C SER A 197 13.71 -3.09 -3.22
N LYS A 198 13.05 -3.52 -2.12
CA LYS A 198 12.92 -4.92 -1.71
C LYS A 198 11.54 -5.20 -1.11
N VAL A 199 11.03 -6.39 -1.35
CA VAL A 199 9.75 -6.88 -0.82
C VAL A 199 9.98 -8.13 0.01
N PHE A 200 9.37 -8.19 1.18
CA PHE A 200 9.22 -9.39 1.98
C PHE A 200 7.76 -9.85 1.92
N VAL A 201 7.52 -11.05 1.45
CA VAL A 201 6.17 -11.64 1.39
C VAL A 201 5.93 -12.43 2.66
N LEU A 202 4.97 -12.01 3.48
CA LEU A 202 4.61 -12.64 4.74
C LEU A 202 3.38 -13.53 4.56
N GLU A 203 3.56 -14.84 4.74
CA GLU A 203 2.50 -15.85 4.65
C GLU A 203 2.56 -16.79 5.87
N GLY A 204 1.41 -17.02 6.51
CA GLY A 204 1.32 -17.92 7.66
C GLY A 204 2.28 -17.56 8.81
N GLY A 205 2.59 -16.28 9.00
CA GLY A 205 3.52 -15.82 10.03
C GLY A 205 5.00 -15.96 9.71
N LYS A 206 5.36 -16.32 8.46
CA LYS A 206 6.77 -16.49 8.02
C LYS A 206 7.05 -15.70 6.76
N ILE A 207 8.32 -15.34 6.57
CA ILE A 207 8.77 -14.78 5.28
C ILE A 207 8.85 -15.92 4.27
N ALA A 208 7.87 -15.97 3.37
CA ALA A 208 7.76 -17.00 2.33
C ALA A 208 8.66 -16.69 1.13
N GLN A 209 8.83 -15.40 0.79
CA GLN A 209 9.64 -14.94 -0.33
C GLN A 209 10.25 -13.58 -0.01
N GLU A 210 11.40 -13.30 -0.60
CA GLU A 210 12.00 -11.97 -0.61
C GLU A 210 12.68 -11.72 -1.96
N GLY A 211 12.68 -10.47 -2.41
CA GLY A 211 13.27 -10.07 -3.69
C GLY A 211 12.92 -8.63 -4.04
N SER A 212 13.36 -8.18 -5.21
CA SER A 212 12.90 -6.91 -5.77
C SER A 212 11.39 -6.98 -6.12
N PRO A 213 10.68 -5.84 -6.21
CA PRO A 213 9.28 -5.84 -6.65
C PRO A 213 9.07 -6.55 -8.00
N GLY A 214 10.02 -6.38 -8.93
CA GLY A 214 9.97 -7.06 -10.23
C GLY A 214 10.06 -8.59 -10.11
N GLU A 215 10.94 -9.12 -9.27
CA GLU A 215 11.07 -10.56 -9.04
C GLU A 215 9.84 -11.16 -8.36
N ILE A 216 9.21 -10.43 -7.45
CA ILE A 216 8.04 -10.90 -6.69
C ILE A 216 6.76 -10.82 -7.53
N PHE A 217 6.52 -9.70 -8.21
CA PHE A 217 5.22 -9.43 -8.87
C PHE A 217 5.23 -9.68 -10.37
N LEU A 218 6.38 -9.51 -11.06
CA LEU A 218 6.51 -9.71 -12.50
C LEU A 218 7.12 -11.09 -12.77
N ARG A 219 6.36 -12.17 -12.59
CA ARG A 219 6.84 -13.53 -12.89
C ARG A 219 7.08 -13.69 -14.39
N HIS A 220 8.34 -13.73 -14.77
CA HIS A 220 8.77 -14.11 -16.13
C HIS A 220 8.61 -15.62 -16.34
N ARG A 221 7.38 -16.10 -16.55
CA ARG A 221 7.16 -17.40 -17.16
C ARG A 221 6.76 -17.18 -18.61
N GLY A 222 7.50 -17.78 -19.53
CA GLY A 222 7.39 -17.63 -20.98
C GLY A 222 5.95 -17.55 -21.49
N SER A 223 5.70 -16.68 -22.47
CA SER A 223 4.42 -16.16 -22.94
C SER A 223 3.63 -15.41 -21.84
N GLN A 224 4.00 -14.16 -21.61
CA GLN A 224 3.31 -13.28 -20.66
C GLN A 224 1.87 -13.10 -21.11
N LYS A 225 0.95 -13.77 -20.42
CA LYS A 225 -0.47 -13.47 -20.51
C LYS A 225 -0.77 -12.37 -19.48
N PHE A 226 -1.20 -11.22 -19.94
CA PHE A 226 -1.85 -10.25 -19.09
C PHE A 226 -3.16 -10.88 -18.61
N SER A 227 -3.42 -10.92 -17.32
CA SER A 227 -4.62 -11.51 -16.75
C SER A 227 -5.18 -10.59 -15.68
N LEU A 228 -6.43 -10.16 -15.87
CA LEU A 228 -7.19 -9.40 -14.90
C LEU A 228 -8.34 -10.24 -14.35
N PRO A 229 -8.53 -10.27 -13.02
CA PRO A 229 -9.72 -10.87 -12.44
C PRO A 229 -10.94 -10.06 -12.86
N ALA A 230 -11.99 -10.76 -13.27
CA ALA A 230 -13.23 -10.18 -13.73
C ALA A 230 -14.42 -10.97 -13.18
N LYS A 231 -15.57 -10.33 -13.06
CA LYS A 231 -16.83 -10.98 -12.73
C LYS A 231 -17.79 -10.85 -13.91
N ILE A 232 -18.36 -11.96 -14.33
CA ILE A 232 -19.36 -11.98 -15.42
C ILE A 232 -20.68 -11.44 -14.87
N LEU A 233 -21.20 -10.39 -15.49
CA LEU A 233 -22.46 -9.79 -15.12
C LEU A 233 -23.61 -10.30 -16.00
N GLU A 234 -23.36 -10.47 -17.30
CA GLU A 234 -24.35 -10.91 -18.27
C GLU A 234 -23.66 -11.63 -19.43
N ILE A 235 -24.33 -12.61 -20.02
CA ILE A 235 -23.94 -13.23 -21.29
C ILE A 235 -25.15 -13.17 -22.23
N SER A 236 -25.00 -12.52 -23.38
CA SER A 236 -26.02 -12.40 -24.39
C SER A 236 -25.53 -12.87 -25.74
N LYS A 237 -26.43 -13.38 -26.55
CA LYS A 237 -26.15 -13.74 -27.95
C LYS A 237 -26.50 -12.55 -28.84
N ARG A 238 -25.53 -12.02 -29.58
CA ARG A 238 -25.71 -10.97 -30.58
C ARG A 238 -25.30 -11.54 -31.93
N ASP A 239 -26.30 -11.75 -32.78
CA ASP A 239 -26.12 -12.38 -34.10
C ASP A 239 -25.36 -13.73 -34.06
N ALA A 240 -24.15 -13.77 -34.60
CA ALA A 240 -23.31 -14.96 -34.70
C ALA A 240 -22.35 -15.16 -33.54
N ILE A 241 -22.23 -14.21 -32.60
CA ILE A 241 -21.30 -14.24 -31.48
C ILE A 241 -22.02 -14.16 -30.13
N TYR A 242 -21.38 -14.67 -29.10
CA TYR A 242 -21.78 -14.42 -27.72
C TYR A 242 -20.94 -13.26 -27.16
N VAL A 243 -21.59 -12.40 -26.37
CA VAL A 243 -20.94 -11.27 -25.71
C VAL A 243 -21.19 -11.38 -24.22
N ALA A 244 -20.11 -11.35 -23.44
CA ALA A 244 -20.17 -11.23 -21.99
C ALA A 244 -19.91 -9.79 -21.58
N VAL A 245 -20.78 -9.24 -20.75
CA VAL A 245 -20.51 -8.02 -19.99
C VAL A 245 -19.84 -8.41 -18.70
N VAL A 246 -18.64 -7.89 -18.46
CA VAL A 246 -17.84 -8.23 -17.30
C VAL A 246 -17.41 -6.97 -16.56
N SER A 247 -17.30 -7.08 -15.23
CA SER A 247 -16.69 -6.03 -14.42
C SER A 247 -15.23 -6.36 -14.10
N ILE A 248 -14.34 -5.37 -14.31
CA ILE A 248 -12.92 -5.41 -13.93
C ILE A 248 -12.72 -4.27 -12.93
N GLY A 249 -12.68 -4.59 -11.65
CA GLY A 249 -12.72 -3.55 -10.60
C GLY A 249 -14.00 -2.70 -10.70
N GLN A 250 -13.86 -1.42 -11.01
CA GLN A 250 -14.98 -0.48 -11.18
C GLN A 250 -15.35 -0.22 -12.66
N GLN A 251 -14.69 -0.89 -13.60
CA GLN A 251 -14.94 -0.71 -15.04
C GLN A 251 -15.77 -1.85 -15.61
N LEU A 252 -16.57 -1.54 -16.62
CA LEU A 252 -17.31 -2.51 -17.41
C LEU A 252 -16.61 -2.71 -18.75
N CYS A 253 -16.58 -3.95 -19.22
CA CYS A 253 -16.00 -4.31 -20.50
C CYS A 253 -16.85 -5.37 -21.19
N GLU A 254 -17.00 -5.28 -22.51
CA GLU A 254 -17.59 -6.33 -23.33
C GLU A 254 -16.50 -7.26 -23.87
N VAL A 255 -16.72 -8.57 -23.75
CA VAL A 255 -15.81 -9.60 -24.23
C VAL A 255 -16.56 -10.53 -25.16
N ALA A 256 -16.08 -10.66 -26.40
CA ALA A 256 -16.62 -11.65 -27.34
C ALA A 256 -16.22 -13.07 -26.91
N LEU A 257 -17.17 -13.97 -26.88
CA LEU A 257 -16.99 -15.37 -26.53
C LEU A 257 -17.31 -16.27 -27.72
N SER A 258 -16.60 -17.36 -27.84
CA SER A 258 -17.00 -18.47 -28.68
C SER A 258 -18.21 -19.22 -28.08
N ALA A 259 -18.94 -19.98 -28.88
CA ALA A 259 -20.07 -20.78 -28.41
C ALA A 259 -19.64 -21.80 -27.31
N ALA A 260 -18.43 -22.34 -27.41
CA ALA A 260 -17.89 -23.27 -26.42
C ALA A 260 -17.59 -22.60 -25.08
N GLU A 261 -17.05 -21.37 -25.09
CA GLU A 261 -16.81 -20.57 -23.87
C GLU A 261 -18.12 -20.14 -23.23
N ALA A 262 -19.09 -19.66 -24.02
CA ALA A 262 -20.39 -19.23 -23.52
C ALA A 262 -21.19 -20.39 -22.90
N ALA A 263 -21.02 -21.62 -23.36
CA ALA A 263 -21.67 -22.79 -22.78
C ALA A 263 -21.16 -23.16 -21.37
N ASN A 264 -19.94 -22.76 -21.03
CA ASN A 264 -19.27 -23.11 -19.77
C ASN A 264 -19.28 -21.99 -18.73
N LEU A 265 -19.79 -20.80 -19.07
CA LEU A 265 -19.79 -19.61 -18.23
C LEU A 265 -21.21 -19.15 -17.93
N LYS A 266 -21.41 -18.55 -16.76
CA LYS A 266 -22.71 -18.02 -16.32
C LYS A 266 -22.54 -16.63 -15.70
N ALA A 267 -23.60 -15.85 -15.71
CA ALA A 267 -23.66 -14.62 -14.95
C ALA A 267 -23.42 -14.90 -13.46
N GLY A 268 -22.54 -14.12 -12.84
CA GLY A 268 -22.10 -14.29 -11.46
C GLY A 268 -20.77 -15.02 -11.28
N ASP A 269 -20.29 -15.73 -12.31
CA ASP A 269 -19.00 -16.44 -12.24
C ASP A 269 -17.82 -15.47 -12.14
N GLU A 270 -16.80 -15.88 -11.37
CA GLU A 270 -15.48 -15.24 -11.39
C GLU A 270 -14.69 -15.78 -12.59
N ALA A 271 -14.15 -14.87 -13.38
CA ALA A 271 -13.39 -15.19 -14.58
C ALA A 271 -12.07 -14.41 -14.60
N ALA A 272 -11.20 -14.73 -15.53
CA ALA A 272 -9.98 -13.98 -15.78
C ALA A 272 -9.93 -13.58 -17.27
N ILE A 273 -9.86 -12.27 -17.53
CA ILE A 273 -9.59 -11.79 -18.88
C ILE A 273 -8.08 -11.86 -19.10
N SER A 274 -7.65 -12.55 -20.12
CA SER A 274 -6.25 -12.67 -20.47
C SER A 274 -5.98 -12.26 -21.91
N ALA A 275 -4.91 -11.49 -22.10
CA ALA A 275 -4.38 -11.14 -23.42
C ALA A 275 -2.90 -11.47 -23.49
N LYS A 276 -2.38 -11.72 -24.71
CA LYS A 276 -0.94 -11.82 -24.91
C LYS A 276 -0.32 -10.44 -24.69
N ALA A 277 0.73 -10.34 -23.88
CA ALA A 277 1.37 -9.05 -23.54
C ALA A 277 1.83 -8.26 -24.77
N PHE A 278 2.21 -8.94 -25.84
CA PHE A 278 2.62 -8.31 -27.11
C PHE A 278 1.47 -7.73 -27.96
N GLY A 279 0.22 -7.94 -27.55
CA GLY A 279 -0.97 -7.37 -28.21
C GLY A 279 -1.55 -6.16 -27.48
N LEU A 280 -0.93 -5.70 -26.41
CA LEU A 280 -1.37 -4.54 -25.65
C LEU A 280 -0.70 -3.27 -26.16
N ASN A 281 -1.48 -2.26 -26.54
CA ASN A 281 -1.00 -0.94 -26.88
C ASN A 281 -1.04 -0.05 -25.64
N LEU A 282 0.08 0.63 -25.35
CA LEU A 282 0.14 1.68 -24.33
C LEU A 282 -0.13 3.02 -25.02
N GLN A 283 -1.19 3.71 -24.60
CA GLN A 283 -1.50 5.06 -25.05
C GLN A 283 -1.53 5.99 -23.83
N LYS A 284 -1.06 7.23 -24.03
CA LYS A 284 -1.13 8.25 -22.99
C LYS A 284 -2.58 8.65 -22.81
N SER A 285 -3.11 8.61 -21.58
CA SER A 285 -4.43 9.09 -21.22
C SER A 285 -4.56 10.58 -21.60
N GLY A 286 -5.67 10.97 -22.25
CA GLY A 286 -5.89 12.35 -22.76
C GLY A 286 -5.31 12.62 -24.14
N SER A 287 -4.92 11.61 -24.93
CA SER A 287 -4.62 11.77 -26.36
C SER A 287 -5.93 11.89 -27.18
N GLU A 288 -5.84 12.49 -28.38
CA GLU A 288 -7.03 12.79 -29.24
C GLU A 288 -7.94 11.58 -29.53
N ASN A 289 -7.51 10.36 -29.27
CA ASN A 289 -8.33 9.14 -29.43
C ASN A 289 -9.38 8.94 -28.33
N ASP A 290 -9.28 9.62 -27.17
CA ASP A 290 -10.37 9.60 -26.17
C ASP A 290 -11.66 10.26 -26.69
N LYS A 291 -11.55 11.11 -27.73
CA LYS A 291 -12.70 11.70 -28.44
C LYS A 291 -13.47 10.69 -29.31
N PHE A 292 -12.91 9.50 -29.52
CA PHE A 292 -13.58 8.45 -30.29
C PHE A 292 -14.67 7.75 -29.48
N ASP A 293 -14.51 7.66 -28.18
CA ASP A 293 -15.51 7.07 -27.27
C ASP A 293 -16.71 8.00 -27.04
N GLU A 294 -16.51 9.32 -26.99
CA GLU A 294 -17.62 10.27 -26.88
C GLU A 294 -18.52 10.28 -28.12
N ARG A 295 -17.97 10.11 -29.35
CA ARG A 295 -18.74 10.01 -30.57
C ARG A 295 -19.56 8.71 -30.65
N ASN A 296 -19.03 7.62 -30.11
CA ASN A 296 -19.77 6.37 -30.05
C ASN A 296 -20.91 6.44 -29.04
N ALA A 297 -20.77 7.16 -27.93
CA ALA A 297 -21.85 7.41 -26.97
C ALA A 297 -22.99 8.25 -27.58
N GLU A 298 -22.68 9.24 -28.41
CA GLU A 298 -23.71 10.04 -29.13
C GLU A 298 -24.43 9.22 -30.21
N ILE A 299 -23.77 8.29 -30.87
CA ILE A 299 -24.42 7.42 -31.88
C ILE A 299 -25.43 6.46 -31.24
N TYR A 300 -25.13 5.95 -30.02
CA TYR A 300 -26.05 5.10 -29.28
C TYR A 300 -27.24 5.87 -28.69
N ALA A 301 -27.08 7.14 -28.33
CA ALA A 301 -28.17 7.99 -27.83
C ALA A 301 -29.18 8.39 -28.90
N GLN A 302 -28.85 8.30 -30.20
CA GLN A 302 -29.71 8.65 -31.32
C GLN A 302 -30.48 7.45 -31.93
N SER A 303 -30.25 6.24 -31.45
CA SER A 303 -30.85 5.00 -31.99
C SER A 303 -32.01 4.42 -31.18
N GLU A 304 -32.65 5.19 -30.28
CA GLU A 304 -33.92 4.76 -29.69
C GLU A 304 -35.03 4.88 -30.71
N PRO A 305 -35.78 3.82 -31.05
CA PRO A 305 -36.94 3.88 -31.92
C PRO A 305 -38.11 4.55 -31.17
N ARG A 306 -38.77 5.48 -31.85
CA ARG A 306 -40.04 6.11 -31.45
C ARG A 306 -41.17 5.08 -31.35
#